data_4e9e94dd3af590b3272beff7e534d193
#
_entry.id   4e9e94dd3af590b3272beff7e534d193
#
_cell.length_a   1.000
_cell.length_b   1.000
_cell.length_c   1.000
_cell.angle_alpha   90.00
_cell.angle_beta   90.00
_cell.angle_gamma   90.00
#
_symmetry.space_group_name_H-M   'P 1'
#
loop_
_entity.id
_entity.type
_entity.pdbx_description
1 polymer ?
#
loop_
_entity_poly.entity_id
_entity_poly.type
_entity_poly.pdbx_seq_one_letter_code
_entity_poly.pdbx_strand_id
1 'polypeptide(L)'
;MSAVDELLQDGKFILVYAEQSLWWNYKKPKPLKDGAFRFASKNNVPVLPTFTTLRETDKIGQDGFPIMAYTLHIGKPIYPDSNLSLKENMIMMKKKNEEIWKEIYERVYEIPLTYLTKEKE
;
A
#
# COMPACT_ATOMS: atom_id res chain seq x y z
N MET A 1 -1.81 16.29 20.71
CA MET A 1 -1.66 14.94 20.15
C MET A 1 -2.96 14.54 19.48
N SER A 2 -2.93 14.02 18.25
CA SER A 2 -4.13 13.59 17.56
C SER A 2 -4.63 12.24 18.09
N ALA A 3 -5.88 11.90 17.74
CA ALA A 3 -6.45 10.59 18.11
C ALA A 3 -5.63 9.43 17.53
N VAL A 4 -5.08 9.60 16.32
CA VAL A 4 -4.23 8.59 15.70
C VAL A 4 -2.96 8.39 16.51
N ASP A 5 -2.31 9.47 16.94
CA ASP A 5 -1.11 9.38 17.78
C ASP A 5 -1.39 8.63 19.08
N GLU A 6 -2.50 8.93 19.72
CA GLU A 6 -2.89 8.28 20.97
C GLU A 6 -3.11 6.77 20.79
N LEU A 7 -3.79 6.38 19.72
CA LEU A 7 -4.02 4.96 19.43
C LEU A 7 -2.72 4.21 19.14
N LEU A 8 -1.81 4.81 18.39
CA LEU A 8 -0.52 4.19 18.09
C LEU A 8 0.34 4.04 19.35
N GLN A 9 0.34 5.04 20.21
CA GLN A 9 1.09 4.98 21.47
C GLN A 9 0.49 3.95 22.44
N ASP A 10 -0.80 3.70 22.32
CA ASP A 10 -1.50 2.70 23.12
C ASP A 10 -1.37 1.28 22.56
N GLY A 11 -0.55 1.10 21.54
CA GLY A 11 -0.29 -0.22 20.96
C GLY A 11 -1.38 -0.73 20.02
N LYS A 12 -2.25 0.14 19.55
CA LYS A 12 -3.32 -0.24 18.63
C LYS A 12 -2.84 -0.26 17.19
N PHE A 13 -3.54 -1.05 16.37
CA PHE A 13 -3.31 -1.08 14.92
C PHE A 13 -4.28 -0.14 14.23
N ILE A 14 -3.80 0.54 13.20
CA ILE A 14 -4.62 1.44 12.40
C ILE A 14 -4.50 1.03 10.94
N LEU A 15 -5.64 0.80 10.31
CA LEU A 15 -5.69 0.54 8.87
C LEU A 15 -5.76 1.86 8.12
N VAL A 16 -4.82 2.07 7.20
CA VAL A 16 -4.78 3.28 6.39
C VAL A 16 -4.74 2.89 4.92
N TYR A 17 -5.63 3.49 4.15
CA TYR A 17 -5.59 3.39 2.70
C TYR A 17 -4.69 4.52 2.19
N ALA A 18 -3.40 4.25 2.10
CA ALA A 18 -2.40 5.26 1.77
C ALA A 18 -2.58 5.86 0.38
N GLU A 19 -3.30 5.17 -0.49
CA GLU A 19 -3.66 5.68 -1.81
C GLU A 19 -4.77 6.73 -1.76
N GLN A 20 -5.56 6.73 -0.69
CA GLN A 20 -6.67 7.65 -0.42
C GLN A 20 -7.77 7.69 -1.48
N SER A 21 -7.80 6.72 -2.38
CA SER A 21 -8.85 6.59 -3.38
C SER A 21 -8.93 5.15 -3.86
N LEU A 22 -10.10 4.75 -4.34
CA LEU A 22 -10.35 3.41 -4.86
C LEU A 22 -10.78 3.52 -6.32
N TRP A 23 -10.03 2.85 -7.20
CA TRP A 23 -10.34 2.79 -8.62
C TRP A 23 -10.87 1.41 -8.96
N TRP A 24 -11.98 1.35 -9.67
CA TRP A 24 -12.63 0.09 -10.03
C TRP A 24 -11.69 -0.81 -10.84
N ASN A 25 -11.51 -2.04 -10.36
CA ASN A 25 -10.67 -3.07 -11.01
C ASN A 25 -9.26 -2.60 -11.39
N TYR A 26 -8.75 -1.59 -10.71
CA TYR A 26 -7.38 -1.13 -10.95
C TYR A 26 -6.39 -2.05 -10.24
N LYS A 27 -5.52 -2.70 -11.02
CA LYS A 27 -4.59 -3.72 -10.51
C LYS A 27 -3.26 -3.16 -10.08
N LYS A 28 -2.82 -2.04 -10.68
CA LYS A 28 -1.52 -1.46 -10.39
C LYS A 28 -1.51 -0.73 -9.05
N PRO A 29 -0.36 -0.72 -8.34
CA PRO A 29 -0.23 0.14 -7.16
C PRO A 29 -0.39 1.59 -7.57
N LYS A 30 -1.20 2.33 -6.82
CA LYS A 30 -1.38 3.77 -7.04
C LYS A 30 -0.33 4.54 -6.26
N PRO A 31 -0.03 5.80 -6.64
CA PRO A 31 0.85 6.64 -5.85
C PRO A 31 0.36 6.77 -4.41
N LEU A 32 1.29 6.67 -3.47
CA LEU A 32 0.98 6.74 -2.05
C LEU A 32 1.00 8.17 -1.54
N LYS A 33 0.16 8.45 -0.57
CA LYS A 33 0.16 9.72 0.15
C LYS A 33 1.02 9.59 1.41
N ASP A 34 1.42 10.71 1.98
CA ASP A 34 2.41 10.74 3.06
C ASP A 34 1.84 10.43 4.44
N GLY A 35 0.52 10.54 4.63
CA GLY A 35 -0.10 10.53 5.95
C GLY A 35 0.25 9.34 6.83
N ALA A 36 0.12 8.12 6.31
CA ALA A 36 0.41 6.92 7.08
C ALA A 36 1.88 6.87 7.52
N PHE A 37 2.78 7.24 6.62
CA PHE A 37 4.22 7.20 6.87
C PHE A 37 4.64 8.30 7.85
N ARG A 38 3.96 9.44 7.80
CA ARG A 38 4.17 10.52 8.76
C ARG A 38 3.78 10.09 10.16
N PHE A 39 2.62 9.47 10.33
CA PHE A 39 2.18 8.97 11.63
C PHE A 39 3.12 7.90 12.17
N ALA A 40 3.53 6.97 11.32
CA ALA A 40 4.45 5.90 11.74
C ALA A 40 5.80 6.47 12.17
N SER A 41 6.35 7.39 11.39
CA SER A 41 7.62 8.02 11.70
C SER A 41 7.54 8.83 13.00
N LYS A 42 6.49 9.61 13.16
CA LYS A 42 6.30 10.45 14.33
C LYS A 42 6.18 9.64 15.62
N ASN A 43 5.49 8.50 15.55
CA ASN A 43 5.25 7.64 16.71
C ASN A 43 6.23 6.50 16.85
N ASN A 44 7.24 6.42 16.00
CA ASN A 44 8.27 5.37 16.00
C ASN A 44 7.67 3.97 15.99
N VAL A 45 6.70 3.75 15.12
CA VAL A 45 6.03 2.46 14.93
C VAL A 45 6.22 1.96 13.51
N PRO A 46 6.17 0.63 13.30
CA PRO A 46 6.34 0.10 11.95
C PRO A 46 5.10 0.27 11.08
N VAL A 47 5.32 0.26 9.77
CA VAL A 47 4.27 0.15 8.77
C VAL A 47 4.26 -1.28 8.27
N LEU A 48 3.07 -1.89 8.23
CA LEU A 48 2.90 -3.22 7.66
C LEU A 48 2.28 -3.05 6.26
N PRO A 49 3.09 -3.21 5.19
CA PRO A 49 2.56 -3.01 3.85
C PRO A 49 1.65 -4.18 3.44
N THR A 50 0.49 -3.85 2.90
CA THR A 50 -0.44 -4.84 2.38
C THR A 50 -0.86 -4.44 0.97
N PHE A 51 -0.98 -5.42 0.08
CA PHE A 51 -1.38 -5.18 -1.30
C PHE A 51 -2.34 -6.26 -1.75
N THR A 52 -3.44 -5.86 -2.37
CA THR A 52 -4.46 -6.79 -2.84
C THR A 52 -4.31 -7.01 -4.34
N THR A 53 -4.20 -8.28 -4.74
CA THR A 53 -4.20 -8.66 -6.15
C THR A 53 -5.54 -9.24 -6.54
N LEU A 54 -5.87 -9.12 -7.82
CA LEU A 54 -7.14 -9.56 -8.39
C LEU A 54 -6.91 -10.66 -9.41
N ARG A 55 -7.77 -11.67 -9.42
CA ARG A 55 -7.78 -12.68 -10.47
C ARG A 55 -9.22 -13.01 -10.85
N GLU A 56 -9.42 -13.38 -12.10
CA GLU A 56 -10.72 -13.84 -12.57
C GLU A 56 -10.94 -15.29 -12.11
N THR A 57 -12.18 -15.62 -11.76
CA THR A 57 -12.57 -16.99 -11.44
C THR A 57 -13.37 -17.59 -12.60
N ASP A 58 -13.60 -18.90 -12.55
CA ASP A 58 -14.42 -19.62 -13.53
C ASP A 58 -15.92 -19.29 -13.41
N LYS A 59 -16.31 -18.63 -12.33
CA LYS A 59 -17.71 -18.32 -12.07
C LYS A 59 -18.08 -16.99 -12.71
N ILE A 60 -19.27 -16.94 -13.30
CA ILE A 60 -19.81 -15.73 -13.91
C ILE A 60 -20.87 -15.15 -12.99
N GLY A 61 -20.78 -13.84 -12.76
CA GLY A 61 -21.74 -13.12 -11.93
C GLY A 61 -23.02 -12.80 -12.68
N GLN A 62 -23.97 -12.22 -11.95
CA GLN A 62 -25.28 -11.87 -12.52
C GLN A 62 -25.18 -10.81 -13.63
N ASP A 63 -24.11 -10.03 -13.62
CA ASP A 63 -23.84 -8.99 -14.63
C ASP A 63 -23.21 -9.55 -15.91
N GLY A 64 -22.95 -10.87 -15.98
CA GLY A 64 -22.34 -11.51 -17.13
C GLY A 64 -20.82 -11.45 -17.17
N PHE A 65 -20.17 -10.90 -16.13
CA PHE A 65 -18.73 -10.81 -16.03
C PHE A 65 -18.18 -11.83 -15.03
N PRO A 66 -16.90 -12.25 -15.20
CA PRO A 66 -16.29 -13.17 -14.23
C PRO A 66 -16.27 -12.58 -12.81
N ILE A 67 -16.53 -13.44 -11.83
CA ILE A 67 -16.40 -13.05 -10.43
C ILE A 67 -14.92 -12.98 -10.12
N MET A 68 -14.48 -11.84 -9.55
CA MET A 68 -13.08 -11.64 -9.19
C MET A 68 -12.78 -12.22 -7.82
N ALA A 69 -11.64 -12.84 -7.70
CA ALA A 69 -11.10 -13.27 -6.40
C ALA A 69 -9.98 -12.32 -6.00
N TYR A 70 -9.88 -12.07 -4.70
CA TYR A 70 -8.89 -11.16 -4.13
C TYR A 70 -7.91 -11.93 -3.28
N THR A 71 -6.63 -11.57 -3.37
CA THR A 71 -5.60 -12.09 -2.47
C THR A 71 -4.95 -10.92 -1.78
N LEU A 72 -5.00 -10.92 -0.45
CA LEU A 72 -4.33 -9.90 0.34
C LEU A 72 -2.91 -10.39 0.64
N HIS A 73 -1.91 -9.65 0.13
CA HIS A 73 -0.51 -9.94 0.38
C HIS A 73 -0.02 -9.05 1.51
N ILE A 74 0.65 -9.64 2.48
CA ILE A 74 1.20 -8.91 3.61
C ILE A 74 2.71 -8.97 3.51
N GLY A 75 3.34 -7.80 3.38
CA GLY A 75 4.79 -7.71 3.29
C GLY A 75 5.44 -7.66 4.67
N LYS A 76 6.76 -7.55 4.68
CA LYS A 76 7.51 -7.43 5.94
C LYS A 76 7.29 -6.05 6.55
N PRO A 77 7.22 -5.95 7.89
CA PRO A 77 7.11 -4.65 8.54
C PRO A 77 8.29 -3.74 8.20
N ILE A 78 7.99 -2.47 7.98
CA ILE A 78 8.99 -1.44 7.71
C ILE A 78 9.13 -0.60 8.98
N TYR A 79 10.31 -0.62 9.58
CA TYR A 79 10.56 0.11 10.83
C TYR A 79 11.22 1.45 10.56
N PRO A 80 10.88 2.49 11.34
CA PRO A 80 11.62 3.74 11.29
C PRO A 80 13.07 3.52 11.75
N ASP A 81 13.98 4.31 11.20
CA ASP A 81 15.39 4.28 11.57
C ASP A 81 15.68 5.43 12.54
N SER A 82 16.19 5.09 13.73
CA SER A 82 16.48 6.09 14.77
C SER A 82 17.57 7.09 14.36
N ASN A 83 18.36 6.76 13.35
CA ASN A 83 19.41 7.64 12.85
C ASN A 83 18.91 8.66 11.82
N LEU A 84 17.66 8.54 11.40
CA LEU A 84 17.06 9.43 10.40
C LEU A 84 16.12 10.42 11.07
N SER A 85 15.96 11.58 10.46
CA SER A 85 14.96 12.55 10.88
C SER A 85 13.53 12.03 10.59
N LEU A 86 12.53 12.71 11.14
CA LEU A 86 11.13 12.36 10.87
C LEU A 86 10.84 12.38 9.39
N LYS A 87 11.28 13.43 8.69
CA LYS A 87 11.05 13.58 7.24
C LYS A 87 11.78 12.49 6.46
N GLU A 88 13.01 12.18 6.82
CA GLU A 88 13.79 11.14 6.16
C GLU A 88 13.15 9.77 6.34
N ASN A 89 12.66 9.47 7.54
CA ASN A 89 11.95 8.23 7.82
C ASN A 89 10.68 8.12 6.99
N MET A 90 9.91 9.20 6.90
CA MET A 90 8.69 9.24 6.11
C MET A 90 8.98 8.89 4.65
N ILE A 91 10.00 9.49 4.06
CA ILE A 91 10.41 9.24 2.68
C ILE A 91 10.90 7.81 2.50
N MET A 92 11.74 7.35 3.40
CA MET A 92 12.31 5.98 3.35
C MET A 92 11.23 4.91 3.46
N MET A 93 10.32 5.06 4.42
CA MET A 93 9.26 4.08 4.65
C MET A 93 8.29 4.02 3.47
N LYS A 94 7.93 5.18 2.93
CA LYS A 94 7.07 5.27 1.74
C LYS A 94 7.72 4.58 0.55
N LYS A 95 9.00 4.85 0.31
CA LYS A 95 9.73 4.23 -0.79
C LYS A 95 9.81 2.72 -0.65
N LYS A 96 10.09 2.22 0.55
CA LYS A 96 10.13 0.77 0.79
C LYS A 96 8.76 0.13 0.59
N ASN A 97 7.70 0.78 1.00
CA ASN A 97 6.35 0.28 0.78
C ASN A 97 6.04 0.20 -0.71
N GLU A 98 6.40 1.21 -1.48
CA GLU A 98 6.22 1.21 -2.93
C GLU A 98 7.01 0.08 -3.59
N GLU A 99 8.23 -0.17 -3.15
CA GLU A 99 9.07 -1.25 -3.68
C GLU A 99 8.45 -2.62 -3.38
N ILE A 100 7.90 -2.82 -2.18
CA ILE A 100 7.24 -4.06 -1.79
C ILE A 100 6.00 -4.29 -2.66
N TRP A 101 5.19 -3.27 -2.88
CA TRP A 101 4.02 -3.37 -3.72
C TRP A 101 4.38 -3.69 -5.17
N LYS A 102 5.44 -3.04 -5.69
CA LYS A 102 5.93 -3.31 -7.03
C LYS A 102 6.38 -4.77 -7.17
N GLU A 103 7.12 -5.27 -6.19
CA GLU A 103 7.57 -6.66 -6.19
C GLU A 103 6.39 -7.63 -6.22
N ILE A 104 5.39 -7.40 -5.36
CA ILE A 104 4.20 -8.25 -5.31
C ILE A 104 3.46 -8.21 -6.65
N TYR A 105 3.25 -7.02 -7.20
CA TYR A 105 2.57 -6.86 -8.47
C TYR A 105 3.29 -7.60 -9.59
N GLU A 106 4.59 -7.42 -9.73
CA GLU A 106 5.37 -8.04 -10.79
C GLU A 106 5.46 -9.56 -10.62
N ARG A 107 5.55 -10.03 -9.40
CA ARG A 107 5.58 -11.48 -9.12
C ARG A 107 4.26 -12.16 -9.41
N VAL A 108 3.15 -11.55 -8.99
CA VAL A 108 1.82 -12.16 -9.12
C VAL A 108 1.30 -12.10 -10.55
N TYR A 109 1.45 -10.96 -11.20
CA TYR A 109 0.95 -10.78 -12.57
C TYR A 109 1.96 -11.16 -13.65
N GLU A 110 3.21 -11.40 -13.26
CA GLU A 110 4.29 -11.82 -14.16
C GLU A 110 4.56 -10.83 -15.29
N ILE A 111 4.37 -9.54 -15.02
CA ILE A 111 4.62 -8.46 -15.96
C ILE A 111 5.33 -7.30 -15.23
N PRO A 112 6.18 -6.53 -15.94
CA PRO A 112 6.80 -5.36 -15.34
C PRO A 112 5.76 -4.30 -14.99
N LEU A 113 5.97 -3.61 -13.88
CA LEU A 113 5.09 -2.51 -13.50
C LEU A 113 5.46 -1.26 -14.32
N THR A 114 4.51 -0.80 -15.12
CA THR A 114 4.67 0.42 -15.89
C THR A 114 3.42 1.28 -15.75
N TYR A 115 3.60 2.59 -15.85
CA TYR A 115 2.50 3.54 -15.80
C TYR A 115 2.44 4.32 -17.11
N LEU A 116 1.23 4.58 -17.57
CA LEU A 116 1.04 5.49 -18.69
C LEU A 116 1.32 6.92 -18.22
N THR A 117 2.06 7.65 -19.03
CA THR A 117 2.32 9.06 -18.77
C THR A 117 1.51 9.93 -19.74
N LYS A 118 1.40 11.21 -19.43
CA LYS A 118 0.66 12.13 -20.33
C LYS A 118 1.26 12.17 -21.73
N GLU A 119 2.57 12.01 -21.83
CA GLU A 119 3.26 12.05 -23.11
C GLU A 119 2.93 10.85 -23.99
N LYS A 120 2.43 9.75 -23.40
CA LYS A 120 2.09 8.53 -24.11
C LYS A 120 0.60 8.42 -24.41
N GLU A 121 -0.17 9.29 -23.82
CA GLU A 121 -1.60 9.36 -24.05
C GLU A 121 -1.91 10.21 -25.28
#